data_1c3a2c7639fdf419f111c00750863598
#
_entry.id   1c3a2c7639fdf419f111c00750863598
#
_cell.length_a   1.000
_cell.length_b   1.000
_cell.length_c   1.000
_cell.angle_alpha   90.00
_cell.angle_beta   90.00
_cell.angle_gamma   90.00
#
_symmetry.space_group_name_H-M   'P 1'
#
loop_
_entity.id
_entity.type
_entity.pdbx_description
1 polymer ?
#
loop_
_entity_poly.entity_id
_entity_poly.type
_entity_poly.pdbx_seq_one_letter_code
_entity_poly.pdbx_strand_id
1 'polypeptide(L)'
;MLEAIIQSSDDAISVVDENGKGILINPAYTRITGFSEDEVIGKHATADISEGESIHLKVLQTRKPIRGVNLRVGKEKKDVIVNVAPIIVNNHLKGSVGVIHDMTEMRSLMKELDHARTLIRSLETSYSFKDIIGQSPKIKFAIEQAKLAASVPVTILLRGEVGSGKDLFAHAIHSESDRKFSKFVRVNCSSLEEYQLERELFGFEDDGNCSKGLFEETSGGTILLDEVGELTKKTQAKISHALREKSIIRVGGTKSIPVDVRIIGASSLNLEKAMREGTFREDFYFQLNRMPIHVPSLRDRKEDIPLIVDDLLGKLNKEIGRSIEGLTKVAQESLLQYEWPGNLRELENVISRTMIFMQSNERLLDEHHLPKQVLVHTTDEFDDESIGTLAEQMDEMEKKVLLNALRVCEGNKSQTAKKLNISLRTLYYKLEKYNLV
;
A
#
# COMPACT_ATOMS: atom_id res chain seq x y z
N MET A 1 16.53 45.28 -6.63
CA MET A 1 15.72 44.24 -5.97
C MET A 1 15.21 43.20 -6.98
N LEU A 2 14.48 43.56 -8.04
CA LEU A 2 14.00 42.61 -9.08
C LEU A 2 15.16 41.90 -9.78
N GLU A 3 16.22 42.60 -10.10
CA GLU A 3 17.41 42.04 -10.74
C GLU A 3 18.11 41.01 -9.86
N ALA A 4 18.19 41.23 -8.55
CA ALA A 4 18.76 40.29 -7.62
C ALA A 4 17.91 39.00 -7.50
N ILE A 5 16.58 39.10 -7.60
CA ILE A 5 15.68 37.94 -7.59
C ILE A 5 15.89 37.07 -8.86
N ILE A 6 15.99 37.72 -10.01
CA ILE A 6 16.23 37.03 -11.28
C ILE A 6 17.61 36.34 -11.27
N GLN A 7 18.64 37.02 -10.77
CA GLN A 7 19.99 36.50 -10.69
C GLN A 7 20.18 35.35 -9.69
N SER A 8 19.33 35.29 -8.62
CA SER A 8 19.41 34.25 -7.60
C SER A 8 18.50 33.05 -7.88
N SER A 9 17.69 33.07 -8.94
CA SER A 9 16.81 31.96 -9.32
C SER A 9 17.61 30.76 -9.80
N ASP A 10 17.26 29.56 -9.32
CA ASP A 10 17.78 28.29 -9.81
C ASP A 10 17.20 27.90 -11.17
N ASP A 11 16.02 28.40 -11.50
CA ASP A 11 15.42 28.22 -12.82
C ASP A 11 16.06 29.17 -13.84
N ALA A 12 16.22 28.67 -15.06
CA ALA A 12 16.70 29.51 -16.14
C ALA A 12 15.64 30.50 -16.59
N ILE A 13 15.98 31.78 -16.62
CA ILE A 13 15.09 32.85 -17.03
C ILE A 13 15.67 33.50 -18.28
N SER A 14 14.82 33.67 -19.31
CA SER A 14 15.14 34.41 -20.53
C SER A 14 14.03 35.45 -20.82
N VAL A 15 14.45 36.61 -21.32
CA VAL A 15 13.53 37.67 -21.75
C VAL A 15 13.88 38.08 -23.16
N VAL A 16 12.86 38.20 -24.02
CA VAL A 16 13.02 38.69 -25.39
C VAL A 16 12.16 39.94 -25.62
N ASP A 17 12.56 40.80 -26.56
CA ASP A 17 11.80 41.97 -26.98
C ASP A 17 10.61 41.62 -27.87
N GLU A 18 9.89 42.64 -28.33
CA GLU A 18 8.73 42.49 -29.23
C GLU A 18 9.10 41.91 -30.60
N ASN A 19 10.38 41.94 -31.01
CA ASN A 19 10.92 41.37 -32.25
C ASN A 19 11.51 39.97 -32.04
N GLY A 20 11.42 39.43 -30.81
CA GLY A 20 11.96 38.13 -30.49
C GLY A 20 13.48 38.10 -30.29
N LYS A 21 14.13 39.22 -30.01
CA LYS A 21 15.57 39.27 -29.70
C LYS A 21 15.79 39.20 -28.20
N GLY A 22 16.79 38.43 -27.76
CA GLY A 22 17.17 38.27 -26.35
C GLY A 22 17.57 39.63 -25.73
N ILE A 23 16.96 39.95 -24.57
CA ILE A 23 17.27 41.14 -23.80
C ILE A 23 18.00 40.81 -22.51
N LEU A 24 17.62 39.71 -21.86
CA LEU A 24 18.14 39.31 -20.56
C LEU A 24 18.14 37.80 -20.42
N ILE A 25 19.19 37.27 -19.83
CA ILE A 25 19.23 35.92 -19.27
C ILE A 25 19.81 35.97 -17.86
N ASN A 26 19.51 34.96 -17.05
CA ASN A 26 20.11 34.82 -15.72
C ASN A 26 21.24 33.78 -15.72
N PRO A 27 22.06 33.68 -14.66
CA PRO A 27 23.15 32.69 -14.58
C PRO A 27 22.68 31.24 -14.73
N ALA A 28 21.46 30.90 -14.25
CA ALA A 28 20.89 29.57 -14.42
C ALA A 28 20.64 29.22 -15.88
N TYR A 29 20.28 30.18 -16.70
CA TYR A 29 20.11 29.97 -18.16
C TYR A 29 21.40 29.46 -18.79
N THR A 30 22.55 30.14 -18.51
CA THR A 30 23.85 29.70 -19.02
C THR A 30 24.22 28.30 -18.49
N ARG A 31 23.94 28.01 -17.22
CA ARG A 31 24.21 26.71 -16.60
C ARG A 31 23.37 25.56 -17.21
N ILE A 32 22.10 25.84 -17.55
CA ILE A 32 21.19 24.81 -18.07
C ILE A 32 21.38 24.62 -19.58
N THR A 33 21.51 25.71 -20.35
CA THR A 33 21.58 25.67 -21.82
C THR A 33 22.98 25.55 -22.36
N GLY A 34 24.01 25.97 -21.60
CA GLY A 34 25.40 26.05 -22.02
C GLY A 34 25.72 27.20 -22.97
N PHE A 35 24.74 28.15 -23.18
CA PHE A 35 24.97 29.37 -23.96
C PHE A 35 25.36 30.53 -23.03
N SER A 36 26.37 31.30 -23.45
CA SER A 36 26.79 32.52 -22.78
C SER A 36 25.88 33.70 -23.08
N GLU A 37 25.96 34.76 -22.29
CA GLU A 37 25.20 35.99 -22.50
C GLU A 37 25.44 36.59 -23.89
N ASP A 38 26.69 36.62 -24.35
CA ASP A 38 27.09 37.12 -25.69
C ASP A 38 26.53 36.27 -26.86
N GLU A 39 26.21 35.01 -26.60
CA GLU A 39 25.62 34.09 -27.60
C GLU A 39 24.09 34.27 -27.72
N VAL A 40 23.42 34.90 -26.75
CA VAL A 40 21.96 35.01 -26.69
C VAL A 40 21.45 36.44 -26.77
N ILE A 41 22.11 37.39 -26.09
CA ILE A 41 21.66 38.77 -26.06
C ILE A 41 21.79 39.42 -27.44
N GLY A 42 20.73 40.09 -27.89
CA GLY A 42 20.63 40.73 -29.21
C GLY A 42 20.39 39.74 -30.38
N LYS A 43 20.43 38.43 -30.13
CA LYS A 43 20.14 37.42 -31.15
C LYS A 43 18.69 36.95 -31.07
N HIS A 44 18.24 36.36 -32.19
CA HIS A 44 16.85 35.89 -32.30
C HIS A 44 16.62 34.64 -31.45
N ALA A 45 15.41 34.57 -30.81
CA ALA A 45 15.02 33.50 -29.86
C ALA A 45 14.86 32.09 -30.49
N THR A 46 15.48 31.84 -31.59
CA THR A 46 15.65 30.53 -32.24
C THR A 46 17.07 29.99 -32.13
N ALA A 47 18.00 30.80 -31.62
CA ALA A 47 19.42 30.46 -31.60
C ALA A 47 19.78 29.37 -30.57
N ASP A 48 18.94 29.23 -29.54
CA ASP A 48 19.14 28.32 -28.39
C ASP A 48 18.30 27.03 -28.46
N ILE A 49 17.47 26.89 -29.50
CA ILE A 49 16.56 25.72 -29.65
C ILE A 49 17.18 24.69 -30.54
N SER A 50 17.42 23.49 -30.02
CA SER A 50 17.98 22.38 -30.76
C SER A 50 16.95 21.62 -31.60
N GLU A 51 15.70 21.51 -31.15
CA GLU A 51 14.60 20.83 -31.82
C GLU A 51 13.27 21.51 -31.47
N GLY A 52 12.46 21.89 -32.47
CA GLY A 52 11.12 22.46 -32.29
C GLY A 52 11.03 23.96 -32.67
N GLU A 53 9.89 24.55 -32.37
CA GLU A 53 9.62 25.98 -32.61
C GLU A 53 9.88 26.80 -31.33
N SER A 54 10.31 28.04 -31.50
CA SER A 54 10.49 28.96 -30.36
C SER A 54 9.16 29.30 -29.67
N ILE A 55 9.03 28.92 -28.39
CA ILE A 55 7.84 29.23 -27.61
C ILE A 55 7.73 30.73 -27.36
N HIS A 56 8.85 31.45 -27.25
CA HIS A 56 8.84 32.91 -27.19
C HIS A 56 8.13 33.53 -28.41
N LEU A 57 8.48 33.11 -29.63
CA LEU A 57 7.85 33.61 -30.85
C LEU A 57 6.38 33.28 -30.91
N LYS A 58 6.00 32.08 -30.51
CA LYS A 58 4.59 31.66 -30.46
C LYS A 58 3.77 32.49 -29.47
N VAL A 59 4.36 32.83 -28.31
CA VAL A 59 3.73 33.73 -27.32
C VAL A 59 3.64 35.19 -27.82
N LEU A 60 4.65 35.69 -28.52
CA LEU A 60 4.62 37.01 -29.12
C LEU A 60 3.50 37.15 -30.19
N GLN A 61 3.29 36.10 -30.98
CA GLN A 61 2.22 36.06 -31.99
C GLN A 61 0.83 35.95 -31.38
N THR A 62 0.66 35.01 -30.43
CA THR A 62 -0.65 34.69 -29.84
C THR A 62 -1.07 35.65 -28.71
N ARG A 63 -0.09 36.33 -28.10
CA ARG A 63 -0.25 37.15 -26.88
C ARG A 63 -0.85 36.41 -25.69
N LYS A 64 -0.77 35.10 -25.71
CA LYS A 64 -1.26 34.22 -24.63
C LYS A 64 -0.11 33.47 -24.00
N PRO A 65 -0.11 33.23 -22.66
CA PRO A 65 0.91 32.48 -22.01
C PRO A 65 0.82 30.98 -22.44
N ILE A 66 1.95 30.34 -22.62
CA ILE A 66 2.10 28.91 -22.92
C ILE A 66 2.87 28.29 -21.75
N ARG A 67 2.37 27.21 -21.18
CA ARG A 67 2.95 26.55 -20.01
C ARG A 67 3.12 25.06 -20.22
N GLY A 68 4.10 24.46 -19.53
CA GLY A 68 4.28 22.99 -19.46
C GLY A 68 4.78 22.36 -20.75
N VAL A 69 5.46 23.10 -21.63
CA VAL A 69 5.97 22.54 -22.87
C VAL A 69 7.28 21.83 -22.63
N ASN A 70 7.34 20.53 -22.98
CA ASN A 70 8.58 19.77 -22.96
C ASN A 70 9.41 20.08 -24.20
N LEU A 71 10.65 20.53 -23.99
CA LEU A 71 11.59 20.84 -25.05
C LEU A 71 12.98 20.28 -24.74
N ARG A 72 13.80 20.16 -25.77
CA ARG A 72 15.24 19.95 -25.64
C ARG A 72 15.98 21.22 -25.97
N VAL A 73 16.69 21.74 -24.98
CA VAL A 73 17.41 23.00 -25.10
C VAL A 73 18.90 22.84 -24.84
N GLY A 74 19.68 23.80 -25.39
CA GLY A 74 21.07 23.92 -25.10
C GLY A 74 21.98 22.98 -25.89
N LYS A 75 23.30 23.16 -25.69
CA LYS A 75 24.37 22.42 -26.37
C LYS A 75 24.37 20.92 -26.05
N GLU A 76 23.92 20.58 -24.81
CA GLU A 76 23.82 19.20 -24.30
C GLU A 76 22.45 18.55 -24.52
N LYS A 77 21.52 19.22 -25.22
CA LYS A 77 20.13 18.75 -25.47
C LYS A 77 19.40 18.30 -24.21
N LYS A 78 19.46 19.10 -23.14
CA LYS A 78 18.79 18.80 -21.87
C LYS A 78 17.27 18.83 -22.01
N ASP A 79 16.60 17.86 -21.40
CA ASP A 79 15.15 17.80 -21.32
C ASP A 79 14.63 18.80 -20.27
N VAL A 80 13.85 19.77 -20.71
CA VAL A 80 13.34 20.86 -19.86
C VAL A 80 11.85 21.07 -20.03
N ILE A 81 11.22 21.67 -19.01
CA ILE A 81 9.86 22.21 -19.11
C ILE A 81 9.96 23.72 -19.22
N VAL A 82 9.33 24.27 -20.27
CA VAL A 82 9.37 25.70 -20.57
C VAL A 82 7.99 26.33 -20.34
N ASN A 83 7.98 27.42 -19.59
CA ASN A 83 6.82 28.28 -19.37
C ASN A 83 7.13 29.66 -19.92
N VAL A 84 6.34 30.16 -20.87
CA VAL A 84 6.56 31.49 -21.46
C VAL A 84 5.29 32.33 -21.30
N ALA A 85 5.45 33.59 -20.88
CA ALA A 85 4.38 34.54 -20.76
C ALA A 85 4.68 35.86 -21.49
N PRO A 86 3.69 36.55 -22.09
CA PRO A 86 3.87 37.84 -22.70
C PRO A 86 4.09 38.94 -21.66
N ILE A 87 4.97 39.91 -21.96
CA ILE A 87 5.16 41.12 -21.18
C ILE A 87 4.34 42.22 -21.81
N ILE A 88 3.25 42.62 -21.14
CA ILE A 88 2.32 43.67 -21.63
C ILE A 88 2.38 44.87 -20.67
N VAL A 89 2.75 46.04 -21.19
CA VAL A 89 2.82 47.27 -20.44
C VAL A 89 1.92 48.29 -21.13
N ASN A 90 1.00 48.89 -20.41
CA ASN A 90 0.02 49.89 -20.94
C ASN A 90 -0.71 49.36 -22.19
N ASN A 91 -1.12 48.10 -22.18
CA ASN A 91 -1.80 47.41 -23.27
C ASN A 91 -0.94 47.21 -24.56
N HIS A 92 0.36 47.45 -24.50
CA HIS A 92 1.31 47.25 -25.58
C HIS A 92 2.21 46.03 -25.23
N LEU A 93 2.36 45.14 -26.20
CA LEU A 93 3.31 44.00 -26.09
C LEU A 93 4.75 44.54 -26.12
N LYS A 94 5.52 44.26 -25.10
CA LYS A 94 6.91 44.68 -24.94
C LYS A 94 7.93 43.53 -25.09
N GLY A 95 7.41 42.29 -25.10
CA GLY A 95 8.24 41.13 -25.20
C GLY A 95 7.59 39.91 -24.55
N SER A 96 8.41 38.93 -24.23
CA SER A 96 8.00 37.74 -23.45
C SER A 96 9.10 37.29 -22.50
N VAL A 97 8.68 36.67 -21.37
CA VAL A 97 9.55 36.09 -20.38
C VAL A 97 9.36 34.56 -20.40
N GLY A 98 10.46 33.83 -20.45
CA GLY A 98 10.51 32.37 -20.36
C GLY A 98 11.18 31.92 -19.07
N VAL A 99 10.58 30.88 -18.43
CA VAL A 99 11.16 30.17 -17.29
C VAL A 99 11.35 28.72 -17.70
N ILE A 100 12.55 28.20 -17.55
CA ILE A 100 12.98 26.89 -17.99
C ILE A 100 13.38 26.09 -16.75
N HIS A 101 12.68 25.00 -16.49
CA HIS A 101 12.98 24.05 -15.40
C HIS A 101 13.76 22.86 -15.92
N ASP A 102 14.91 22.58 -15.34
CA ASP A 102 15.70 21.37 -15.66
C ASP A 102 15.04 20.12 -15.05
N MET A 103 14.66 19.18 -15.87
CA MET A 103 14.02 17.92 -15.46
C MET A 103 15.00 16.74 -15.38
N THR A 104 16.29 16.98 -15.60
CA THR A 104 17.29 15.91 -15.73
C THR A 104 17.42 15.10 -14.45
N GLU A 105 17.56 15.77 -13.30
CA GLU A 105 17.69 15.12 -12.00
C GLU A 105 16.40 14.38 -11.60
N MET A 106 15.24 15.02 -11.79
CA MET A 106 13.94 14.39 -11.49
C MET A 106 13.69 13.14 -12.33
N ARG A 107 14.06 13.15 -13.61
CA ARG A 107 13.95 11.98 -14.49
C ARG A 107 14.95 10.89 -14.11
N SER A 108 16.15 11.25 -13.68
CA SER A 108 17.16 10.30 -13.17
C SER A 108 16.62 9.59 -11.92
N LEU A 109 16.14 10.35 -10.94
CA LEU A 109 15.54 9.81 -9.71
C LEU A 109 14.33 8.93 -10.00
N MET A 110 13.45 9.32 -10.92
CA MET A 110 12.34 8.49 -11.35
C MET A 110 12.80 7.16 -11.97
N LYS A 111 13.85 7.18 -12.82
CA LYS A 111 14.43 5.95 -13.39
C LYS A 111 15.08 5.06 -12.33
N GLU A 112 15.78 5.64 -11.37
CA GLU A 112 16.36 4.89 -10.25
C GLU A 112 15.27 4.27 -9.38
N LEU A 113 14.18 5.00 -9.12
CA LEU A 113 13.03 4.53 -8.37
C LEU A 113 12.31 3.38 -9.10
N ASP A 114 12.15 3.47 -10.41
CA ASP A 114 11.58 2.40 -11.24
C ASP A 114 12.52 1.19 -11.33
N HIS A 115 13.84 1.43 -11.38
CA HIS A 115 14.82 0.36 -11.34
C HIS A 115 14.84 -0.34 -9.97
N ALA A 116 14.82 0.42 -8.87
CA ALA A 116 14.71 -0.12 -7.52
C ALA A 116 13.40 -0.91 -7.32
N ARG A 117 12.27 -0.39 -7.80
CA ARG A 117 10.98 -1.10 -7.80
C ARG A 117 11.05 -2.40 -8.61
N THR A 118 11.73 -2.40 -9.74
CA THR A 118 11.92 -3.59 -10.58
C THR A 118 12.80 -4.62 -9.88
N LEU A 119 13.87 -4.20 -9.19
CA LEU A 119 14.71 -5.07 -8.37
C LEU A 119 13.93 -5.65 -7.18
N ILE A 120 13.17 -4.84 -6.47
CA ILE A 120 12.29 -5.30 -5.38
C ILE A 120 11.30 -6.35 -5.91
N ARG A 121 10.68 -6.10 -7.06
CA ARG A 121 9.77 -7.06 -7.72
C ARG A 121 10.47 -8.35 -8.17
N SER A 122 11.74 -8.29 -8.56
CA SER A 122 12.53 -9.47 -8.95
C SER A 122 13.06 -10.26 -7.74
N LEU A 123 13.15 -9.61 -6.58
CA LEU A 123 13.48 -10.21 -5.28
C LEU A 123 12.23 -10.69 -4.54
N GLU A 124 11.02 -10.34 -5.00
CA GLU A 124 9.78 -10.95 -4.53
C GLU A 124 9.87 -12.44 -4.83
N THR A 125 10.26 -13.18 -3.81
CA THR A 125 10.41 -14.62 -3.79
C THR A 125 9.20 -15.28 -4.45
N SER A 126 9.43 -16.18 -5.39
CA SER A 126 8.38 -17.00 -5.98
C SER A 126 7.87 -17.96 -4.90
N TYR A 127 6.84 -17.54 -4.17
CA TYR A 127 6.16 -18.45 -3.24
C TYR A 127 5.51 -19.59 -4.01
N SER A 128 5.69 -20.80 -3.49
CA SER A 128 5.07 -22.03 -3.98
C SER A 128 4.02 -22.52 -2.98
N PHE A 129 3.21 -23.50 -3.35
CA PHE A 129 2.27 -24.11 -2.38
C PHE A 129 2.96 -24.74 -1.16
N LYS A 130 4.27 -25.00 -1.21
CA LYS A 130 5.05 -25.50 -0.07
C LYS A 130 5.26 -24.45 1.02
N ASP A 131 5.17 -23.18 0.64
CA ASP A 131 5.35 -22.05 1.56
C ASP A 131 4.05 -21.73 2.32
N ILE A 132 2.93 -22.34 1.91
CA ILE A 132 1.64 -22.23 2.62
C ILE A 132 1.62 -23.29 3.72
N ILE A 133 1.90 -22.84 4.96
CA ILE A 133 2.01 -23.72 6.11
C ILE A 133 0.63 -24.01 6.69
N GLY A 134 0.36 -25.30 6.94
CA GLY A 134 -0.83 -25.78 7.58
C GLY A 134 -1.15 -27.23 7.23
N GLN A 135 -1.84 -27.89 8.14
CA GLN A 135 -2.28 -29.29 8.00
C GLN A 135 -3.78 -29.46 8.22
N SER A 136 -4.47 -28.40 8.63
CA SER A 136 -5.92 -28.41 8.84
C SER A 136 -6.68 -28.79 7.57
N PRO A 137 -7.84 -29.45 7.67
CA PRO A 137 -8.65 -29.81 6.51
C PRO A 137 -9.05 -28.62 5.66
N LYS A 138 -9.34 -27.47 6.28
CA LYS A 138 -9.76 -26.25 5.59
C LYS A 138 -8.66 -25.68 4.70
N ILE A 139 -7.40 -25.60 5.21
CA ILE A 139 -6.28 -25.08 4.41
C ILE A 139 -5.87 -26.05 3.31
N LYS A 140 -5.85 -27.38 3.58
CA LYS A 140 -5.58 -28.39 2.57
C LYS A 140 -6.57 -28.31 1.42
N PHE A 141 -7.86 -28.18 1.71
CA PHE A 141 -8.89 -28.01 0.69
C PHE A 141 -8.67 -26.74 -0.15
N ALA A 142 -8.35 -25.60 0.48
CA ALA A 142 -8.03 -24.36 -0.24
C ALA A 142 -6.79 -24.54 -1.14
N ILE A 143 -5.75 -25.22 -0.67
CA ILE A 143 -4.53 -25.53 -1.46
C ILE A 143 -4.88 -26.42 -2.66
N GLU A 144 -5.69 -27.45 -2.50
CA GLU A 144 -6.10 -28.31 -3.60
C GLU A 144 -6.90 -27.56 -4.67
N GLN A 145 -7.84 -26.71 -4.24
CA GLN A 145 -8.55 -25.82 -5.17
C GLN A 145 -7.60 -24.87 -5.91
N ALA A 146 -6.60 -24.31 -5.19
CA ALA A 146 -5.63 -23.40 -5.79
C ALA A 146 -4.72 -24.11 -6.79
N LYS A 147 -4.32 -25.37 -6.54
CA LYS A 147 -3.55 -26.19 -7.50
C LYS A 147 -4.36 -26.49 -8.77
N LEU A 148 -5.63 -26.81 -8.62
CA LEU A 148 -6.53 -26.97 -9.78
C LEU A 148 -6.66 -25.65 -10.55
N ALA A 149 -6.78 -24.52 -9.82
CA ALA A 149 -6.84 -23.19 -10.42
C ALA A 149 -5.56 -22.83 -11.19
N ALA A 150 -4.40 -23.26 -10.74
CA ALA A 150 -3.12 -22.98 -11.41
C ALA A 150 -3.08 -23.56 -12.84
N SER A 151 -3.66 -24.75 -13.03
CA SER A 151 -3.63 -25.47 -14.32
C SER A 151 -4.62 -24.97 -15.38
N VAL A 152 -5.52 -24.04 -15.04
CA VAL A 152 -6.55 -23.53 -15.98
C VAL A 152 -6.40 -22.02 -16.18
N PRO A 153 -6.56 -21.50 -17.44
CA PRO A 153 -6.38 -20.08 -17.74
C PRO A 153 -7.66 -19.26 -17.45
N VAL A 154 -8.25 -19.47 -16.28
CA VAL A 154 -9.47 -18.74 -15.86
C VAL A 154 -9.15 -17.68 -14.82
N THR A 155 -10.07 -16.71 -14.68
CA THR A 155 -10.03 -15.72 -13.60
C THR A 155 -10.33 -16.42 -12.26
N ILE A 156 -9.60 -16.03 -11.23
CA ILE A 156 -9.71 -16.61 -9.89
C ILE A 156 -10.11 -15.51 -8.91
N LEU A 157 -10.99 -15.83 -7.97
CA LEU A 157 -11.35 -14.93 -6.88
C LEU A 157 -10.95 -15.56 -5.54
N LEU A 158 -9.92 -14.99 -4.91
CA LEU A 158 -9.48 -15.34 -3.56
C LEU A 158 -10.33 -14.58 -2.54
N ARG A 159 -11.02 -15.31 -1.68
CA ARG A 159 -11.88 -14.76 -0.63
C ARG A 159 -11.31 -15.12 0.73
N GLY A 160 -11.26 -14.16 1.62
CA GLY A 160 -10.77 -14.39 2.99
C GLY A 160 -10.46 -13.07 3.67
N GLU A 161 -10.38 -13.10 4.97
CA GLU A 161 -10.12 -11.93 5.77
C GLU A 161 -8.77 -11.26 5.46
N VAL A 162 -8.62 -10.00 5.90
CA VAL A 162 -7.33 -9.30 5.81
C VAL A 162 -6.27 -10.09 6.58
N GLY A 163 -5.09 -10.26 5.98
CA GLY A 163 -3.98 -10.99 6.60
C GLY A 163 -4.11 -12.52 6.60
N SER A 164 -5.13 -13.14 5.97
CA SER A 164 -5.31 -14.59 5.92
C SER A 164 -4.29 -15.32 5.03
N GLY A 165 -3.53 -14.60 4.19
CA GLY A 165 -2.54 -15.16 3.29
C GLY A 165 -2.97 -15.24 1.82
N LYS A 166 -4.00 -14.46 1.40
CA LYS A 166 -4.45 -14.41 -0.01
C LYS A 166 -3.31 -14.15 -1.00
N ASP A 167 -2.35 -13.30 -0.61
CA ASP A 167 -1.16 -13.01 -1.42
C ASP A 167 -0.31 -14.26 -1.69
N LEU A 168 -0.05 -15.07 -0.65
CA LEU A 168 0.69 -16.32 -0.80
C LEU A 168 0.01 -17.29 -1.77
N PHE A 169 -1.33 -17.37 -1.70
CA PHE A 169 -2.11 -18.17 -2.64
C PHE A 169 -1.99 -17.65 -4.08
N ALA A 170 -2.07 -16.33 -4.28
CA ALA A 170 -1.95 -15.74 -5.62
C ALA A 170 -0.56 -16.01 -6.23
N HIS A 171 0.50 -15.83 -5.45
CA HIS A 171 1.86 -16.14 -5.87
C HIS A 171 2.05 -17.63 -6.18
N ALA A 172 1.58 -18.53 -5.30
CA ALA A 172 1.66 -19.96 -5.51
C ALA A 172 0.91 -20.43 -6.76
N ILE A 173 -0.29 -19.88 -7.00
CA ILE A 173 -1.07 -20.15 -8.21
C ILE A 173 -0.32 -19.70 -9.47
N HIS A 174 0.29 -18.52 -9.45
CA HIS A 174 1.08 -18.04 -10.58
C HIS A 174 2.31 -18.92 -10.80
N SER A 175 3.09 -19.22 -9.75
CA SER A 175 4.34 -19.99 -9.81
C SER A 175 4.15 -21.43 -10.30
N GLU A 176 2.96 -22.01 -10.15
CA GLU A 176 2.64 -23.35 -10.64
C GLU A 176 1.77 -23.34 -11.92
N SER A 177 1.52 -22.16 -12.51
CA SER A 177 0.77 -22.03 -13.75
C SER A 177 1.66 -22.09 -15.01
N ASP A 178 1.03 -22.19 -16.18
CA ASP A 178 1.72 -22.10 -17.47
C ASP A 178 2.41 -20.74 -17.67
N ARG A 179 2.01 -19.71 -16.90
CA ARG A 179 2.58 -18.35 -16.94
C ARG A 179 3.66 -18.11 -15.89
N LYS A 180 4.18 -19.14 -15.24
CA LYS A 180 5.16 -19.07 -14.14
C LYS A 180 6.46 -18.32 -14.47
N PHE A 181 6.84 -18.25 -15.74
CA PHE A 181 8.01 -17.51 -16.22
C PHE A 181 7.69 -16.12 -16.72
N SER A 182 6.42 -15.74 -16.71
CA SER A 182 5.94 -14.43 -17.14
C SER A 182 5.82 -13.50 -15.94
N LYS A 183 5.61 -12.21 -16.20
CA LYS A 183 5.53 -11.18 -15.17
C LYS A 183 4.31 -11.41 -14.25
N PHE A 184 4.52 -11.36 -12.95
CA PHE A 184 3.48 -11.26 -11.93
C PHE A 184 3.48 -9.85 -11.34
N VAL A 185 2.34 -9.21 -11.27
CA VAL A 185 2.20 -7.86 -10.70
C VAL A 185 1.05 -7.85 -9.72
N ARG A 186 1.29 -7.32 -8.53
CA ARG A 186 0.26 -7.06 -7.52
C ARG A 186 -0.13 -5.59 -7.56
N VAL A 187 -1.44 -5.33 -7.58
CA VAL A 187 -2.02 -3.99 -7.48
C VAL A 187 -2.97 -3.96 -6.29
N ASN A 188 -2.68 -3.13 -5.32
CA ASN A 188 -3.60 -2.89 -4.20
C ASN A 188 -4.60 -1.81 -4.61
N CYS A 189 -5.87 -2.20 -4.76
CA CYS A 189 -6.94 -1.33 -5.24
C CYS A 189 -7.40 -0.27 -4.22
N SER A 190 -7.00 -0.41 -2.94
CA SER A 190 -7.35 0.56 -1.88
C SER A 190 -6.25 1.60 -1.62
N SER A 191 -5.07 1.47 -2.22
CA SER A 191 -3.90 2.28 -1.87
C SER A 191 -3.77 3.58 -2.69
N LEU A 192 -4.50 3.72 -3.78
CA LEU A 192 -4.41 4.84 -4.71
C LEU A 192 -5.76 5.49 -4.95
N GLU A 193 -5.76 6.77 -5.25
CA GLU A 193 -6.95 7.44 -5.75
C GLU A 193 -7.38 6.89 -7.13
N GLU A 194 -8.68 6.91 -7.42
CA GLU A 194 -9.27 6.32 -8.64
C GLU A 194 -8.51 6.72 -9.92
N TYR A 195 -8.24 8.01 -10.10
CA TYR A 195 -7.55 8.50 -11.30
C TYR A 195 -6.13 7.97 -11.43
N GLN A 196 -5.40 7.88 -10.32
CA GLN A 196 -4.03 7.34 -10.29
C GLN A 196 -4.04 5.84 -10.57
N LEU A 197 -4.97 5.10 -9.95
CA LEU A 197 -5.15 3.67 -10.18
C LEU A 197 -5.49 3.36 -11.65
N GLU A 198 -6.41 4.13 -12.26
CA GLU A 198 -6.74 3.98 -13.68
C GLU A 198 -5.52 4.22 -14.59
N ARG A 199 -4.72 5.25 -14.32
CA ARG A 199 -3.48 5.51 -15.07
C ARG A 199 -2.42 4.43 -14.90
N GLU A 200 -2.30 3.89 -13.70
CA GLU A 200 -1.37 2.78 -13.43
C GLU A 200 -1.83 1.51 -14.15
N LEU A 201 -3.10 1.16 -14.09
CA LEU A 201 -3.63 -0.05 -14.72
C LEU A 201 -3.64 0.04 -16.26
N PHE A 202 -4.18 1.12 -16.81
CA PHE A 202 -4.46 1.24 -18.24
C PHE A 202 -3.45 2.10 -19.00
N GLY A 203 -2.57 2.81 -18.30
CA GLY A 203 -1.70 3.81 -18.90
C GLY A 203 -2.43 5.10 -19.24
N PHE A 204 -1.72 6.05 -19.82
CA PHE A 204 -2.32 7.32 -20.24
C PHE A 204 -1.73 7.83 -21.55
N GLU A 205 -2.50 8.66 -22.24
CA GLU A 205 -2.14 9.34 -23.46
C GLU A 205 -2.68 10.77 -23.38
N ASP A 206 -1.76 11.77 -23.35
CA ASP A 206 -2.10 13.19 -23.22
C ASP A 206 -1.09 14.03 -24.01
N ASP A 207 -1.57 14.85 -24.95
CA ASP A 207 -0.84 15.84 -25.76
C ASP A 207 0.66 15.53 -26.07
N GLY A 208 0.92 14.30 -26.55
CA GLY A 208 2.27 13.85 -26.92
C GLY A 208 3.03 13.09 -25.83
N ASN A 209 2.50 13.02 -24.60
CA ASN A 209 3.01 12.15 -23.54
C ASN A 209 2.19 10.86 -23.49
N CYS A 210 2.88 9.73 -23.57
CA CYS A 210 2.25 8.41 -23.57
C CYS A 210 2.99 7.52 -22.58
N SER A 211 2.25 6.86 -21.66
CA SER A 211 2.80 5.86 -20.74
C SER A 211 2.00 4.58 -20.84
N LYS A 212 2.72 3.46 -20.85
CA LYS A 212 2.09 2.14 -20.78
C LYS A 212 1.54 1.90 -19.40
N GLY A 213 0.41 1.20 -19.33
CA GLY A 213 -0.16 0.71 -18.09
C GLY A 213 0.22 -0.73 -17.79
N LEU A 214 -0.10 -1.19 -16.58
CA LEU A 214 0.22 -2.54 -16.11
C LEU A 214 -0.40 -3.64 -16.98
N PHE A 215 -1.59 -3.43 -17.56
CA PHE A 215 -2.18 -4.38 -18.50
C PHE A 215 -1.33 -4.60 -19.74
N GLU A 216 -0.69 -3.54 -20.27
CA GLU A 216 0.22 -3.65 -21.42
C GLU A 216 1.56 -4.30 -21.00
N GLU A 217 2.12 -3.86 -19.87
CA GLU A 217 3.43 -4.33 -19.39
C GLU A 217 3.42 -5.78 -18.92
N THR A 218 2.25 -6.28 -18.48
CA THR A 218 2.08 -7.64 -17.95
C THR A 218 1.42 -8.55 -18.98
N SER A 219 1.35 -8.14 -20.24
CA SER A 219 0.78 -8.99 -21.29
C SER A 219 1.54 -10.31 -21.39
N GLY A 220 0.84 -11.44 -21.41
CA GLY A 220 1.36 -12.80 -21.26
C GLY A 220 1.49 -13.25 -19.79
N GLY A 221 1.38 -12.35 -18.82
CA GLY A 221 1.57 -12.60 -17.39
C GLY A 221 0.29 -12.67 -16.56
N THR A 222 0.42 -12.33 -15.28
CA THR A 222 -0.68 -12.38 -14.28
C THR A 222 -0.72 -11.08 -13.47
N ILE A 223 -1.90 -10.51 -13.27
CA ILE A 223 -2.13 -9.38 -12.37
C ILE A 223 -2.99 -9.86 -11.19
N LEU A 224 -2.49 -9.65 -9.98
CA LEU A 224 -3.26 -9.75 -8.75
C LEU A 224 -3.88 -8.39 -8.45
N LEU A 225 -5.21 -8.34 -8.49
CA LEU A 225 -6.00 -7.19 -8.02
C LEU A 225 -6.39 -7.46 -6.56
N ASP A 226 -5.67 -6.85 -5.63
CA ASP A 226 -5.92 -7.02 -4.19
C ASP A 226 -6.97 -6.01 -3.72
N GLU A 227 -7.89 -6.46 -2.86
CA GLU A 227 -9.06 -5.72 -2.37
C GLU A 227 -9.93 -5.14 -3.50
N VAL A 228 -10.34 -6.02 -4.46
CA VAL A 228 -11.19 -5.62 -5.60
C VAL A 228 -12.53 -5.01 -5.21
N GLY A 229 -13.00 -5.25 -3.98
CA GLY A 229 -14.23 -4.67 -3.45
C GLY A 229 -14.17 -3.15 -3.28
N GLU A 230 -12.98 -2.57 -3.20
CA GLU A 230 -12.75 -1.13 -3.04
C GLU A 230 -12.73 -0.36 -4.38
N LEU A 231 -12.78 -1.08 -5.51
CA LEU A 231 -12.81 -0.46 -6.83
C LEU A 231 -14.10 0.33 -7.07
N THR A 232 -13.98 1.52 -7.68
CA THR A 232 -15.16 2.27 -8.13
C THR A 232 -15.87 1.56 -9.27
N LYS A 233 -17.15 1.78 -9.43
CA LYS A 233 -17.95 1.18 -10.53
C LYS A 233 -17.39 1.48 -11.92
N LYS A 234 -16.76 2.65 -12.08
CA LYS A 234 -16.13 3.06 -13.34
C LYS A 234 -14.92 2.21 -13.65
N THR A 235 -14.02 2.04 -12.67
CA THR A 235 -12.83 1.19 -12.81
C THR A 235 -13.21 -0.28 -12.97
N GLN A 236 -14.22 -0.78 -12.22
CA GLN A 236 -14.80 -2.11 -12.43
C GLN A 236 -15.26 -2.33 -13.87
N ALA A 237 -15.97 -1.34 -14.47
CA ALA A 237 -16.44 -1.43 -15.85
C ALA A 237 -15.27 -1.52 -16.86
N LYS A 238 -14.21 -0.75 -16.65
CA LYS A 238 -13.01 -0.78 -17.52
C LYS A 238 -12.27 -2.12 -17.43
N ILE A 239 -12.09 -2.66 -16.20
CA ILE A 239 -11.46 -3.98 -16.02
C ILE A 239 -12.36 -5.08 -16.63
N SER A 240 -13.67 -5.02 -16.39
CA SER A 240 -14.64 -5.96 -16.99
C SER A 240 -14.58 -5.95 -18.52
N HIS A 241 -14.47 -4.76 -19.13
CA HIS A 241 -14.27 -4.60 -20.57
C HIS A 241 -12.95 -5.24 -21.04
N ALA A 242 -11.84 -4.95 -20.33
CA ALA A 242 -10.52 -5.50 -20.66
C ALA A 242 -10.50 -7.03 -20.63
N LEU A 243 -11.18 -7.65 -19.66
CA LEU A 243 -11.29 -9.11 -19.53
C LEU A 243 -12.12 -9.73 -20.65
N ARG A 244 -13.18 -9.06 -21.09
CA ARG A 244 -14.10 -9.57 -22.12
C ARG A 244 -13.53 -9.42 -23.52
N GLU A 245 -13.05 -8.21 -23.84
CA GLU A 245 -12.56 -7.85 -25.19
C GLU A 245 -11.08 -8.17 -25.40
N LYS A 246 -10.35 -8.57 -24.34
CA LYS A 246 -8.88 -8.77 -24.37
C LYS A 246 -8.15 -7.56 -24.93
N SER A 247 -8.63 -6.38 -24.66
CA SER A 247 -8.05 -5.11 -25.09
C SER A 247 -8.36 -4.00 -24.10
N ILE A 248 -7.50 -2.99 -24.04
CA ILE A 248 -7.65 -1.80 -23.21
C ILE A 248 -7.59 -0.54 -24.06
N ILE A 249 -8.06 0.55 -23.47
CA ILE A 249 -7.89 1.91 -24.00
C ILE A 249 -7.19 2.72 -22.88
N ARG A 250 -6.11 3.42 -23.21
CA ARG A 250 -5.41 4.29 -22.26
C ARG A 250 -6.31 5.45 -21.80
N VAL A 251 -6.05 5.93 -20.60
CA VAL A 251 -6.74 7.12 -20.09
C VAL A 251 -6.39 8.32 -20.97
N GLY A 252 -7.40 9.01 -21.53
CA GLY A 252 -7.23 10.10 -22.49
C GLY A 252 -7.08 9.65 -23.96
N GLY A 253 -6.78 8.37 -24.22
CA GLY A 253 -6.63 7.83 -25.56
C GLY A 253 -7.94 7.30 -26.16
N THR A 254 -7.87 6.95 -27.45
CA THR A 254 -8.99 6.34 -28.20
C THR A 254 -8.62 5.00 -28.82
N LYS A 255 -7.33 4.66 -28.86
CA LYS A 255 -6.82 3.47 -29.52
C LYS A 255 -7.01 2.23 -28.66
N SER A 256 -7.64 1.20 -29.20
CA SER A 256 -7.72 -0.13 -28.57
C SER A 256 -6.38 -0.85 -28.71
N ILE A 257 -5.88 -1.37 -27.59
CA ILE A 257 -4.60 -2.07 -27.48
C ILE A 257 -4.86 -3.49 -27.00
N PRO A 258 -4.50 -4.52 -27.79
CA PRO A 258 -4.70 -5.92 -27.39
C PRO A 258 -3.81 -6.28 -26.20
N VAL A 259 -4.37 -7.00 -25.22
CA VAL A 259 -3.66 -7.48 -24.03
C VAL A 259 -4.10 -8.90 -23.68
N ASP A 260 -3.17 -9.74 -23.24
CA ASP A 260 -3.45 -11.07 -22.73
C ASP A 260 -2.95 -11.20 -21.29
N VAL A 261 -3.82 -10.88 -20.34
CA VAL A 261 -3.47 -10.87 -18.92
C VAL A 261 -4.38 -11.83 -18.17
N ARG A 262 -3.80 -12.68 -17.34
CA ARG A 262 -4.54 -13.48 -16.36
C ARG A 262 -4.83 -12.63 -15.12
N ILE A 263 -6.08 -12.61 -14.65
CA ILE A 263 -6.45 -11.87 -13.46
C ILE A 263 -6.70 -12.83 -12.28
N ILE A 264 -6.12 -12.51 -11.14
CA ILE A 264 -6.47 -13.06 -9.83
C ILE A 264 -7.03 -11.89 -9.02
N GLY A 265 -8.31 -11.95 -8.66
CA GLY A 265 -8.92 -10.99 -7.75
C GLY A 265 -8.81 -11.47 -6.31
N ALA A 266 -8.55 -10.57 -5.36
CA ALA A 266 -8.62 -10.88 -3.93
C ALA A 266 -9.58 -9.89 -3.24
N SER A 267 -10.37 -10.38 -2.29
CA SER A 267 -11.29 -9.55 -1.53
C SER A 267 -11.46 -10.06 -0.11
N SER A 268 -11.48 -9.13 0.84
CA SER A 268 -11.91 -9.35 2.22
C SER A 268 -13.40 -9.05 2.42
N LEU A 269 -14.01 -8.31 1.50
CA LEU A 269 -15.42 -7.91 1.55
C LEU A 269 -16.36 -9.00 1.00
N ASN A 270 -17.59 -9.01 1.51
CA ASN A 270 -18.66 -9.81 0.94
C ASN A 270 -19.18 -9.14 -0.34
N LEU A 271 -18.67 -9.60 -1.50
CA LEU A 271 -19.01 -9.03 -2.81
C LEU A 271 -20.48 -9.23 -3.20
N GLU A 272 -21.14 -10.28 -2.70
CA GLU A 272 -22.58 -10.51 -2.94
C GLU A 272 -23.42 -9.48 -2.19
N LYS A 273 -22.99 -9.07 -0.99
CA LYS A 273 -23.61 -7.97 -0.26
C LYS A 273 -23.38 -6.65 -1.00
N ALA A 274 -22.16 -6.38 -1.44
CA ALA A 274 -21.80 -5.19 -2.21
C ALA A 274 -22.58 -5.08 -3.53
N MET A 275 -22.86 -6.21 -4.21
CA MET A 275 -23.73 -6.23 -5.39
C MET A 275 -25.17 -5.83 -5.06
N ARG A 276 -25.74 -6.37 -3.97
CA ARG A 276 -27.12 -6.02 -3.53
C ARG A 276 -27.24 -4.55 -3.15
N GLU A 277 -26.22 -3.99 -2.54
CA GLU A 277 -26.11 -2.56 -2.20
C GLU A 277 -25.79 -1.69 -3.42
N GLY A 278 -25.53 -2.32 -4.56
CA GLY A 278 -25.23 -1.64 -5.81
C GLY A 278 -23.86 -0.98 -5.85
N THR A 279 -22.92 -1.28 -4.95
CA THR A 279 -21.54 -0.75 -4.97
C THR A 279 -20.62 -1.58 -5.85
N PHE A 280 -20.92 -2.86 -6.06
CA PHE A 280 -20.19 -3.77 -6.93
C PHE A 280 -21.04 -4.17 -8.14
N ARG A 281 -20.44 -4.20 -9.34
CA ARG A 281 -21.14 -4.53 -10.58
C ARG A 281 -21.33 -6.03 -10.73
N GLU A 282 -22.50 -6.45 -11.13
CA GLU A 282 -22.88 -7.85 -11.33
C GLU A 282 -22.06 -8.51 -12.45
N ASP A 283 -21.87 -7.82 -13.60
CA ASP A 283 -21.09 -8.32 -14.73
C ASP A 283 -19.63 -8.59 -14.37
N PHE A 284 -19.03 -7.70 -13.58
CA PHE A 284 -17.66 -7.86 -13.11
C PHE A 284 -17.54 -8.98 -12.07
N TYR A 285 -18.50 -9.09 -11.16
CA TYR A 285 -18.55 -10.19 -10.19
C TYR A 285 -18.52 -11.56 -10.89
N PHE A 286 -19.40 -11.82 -11.87
CA PHE A 286 -19.44 -13.10 -12.56
C PHE A 286 -18.18 -13.38 -13.38
N GLN A 287 -17.50 -12.35 -13.86
CA GLN A 287 -16.21 -12.52 -14.53
C GLN A 287 -15.11 -12.93 -13.57
N LEU A 288 -15.06 -12.33 -12.37
CA LEU A 288 -14.07 -12.67 -11.35
C LEU A 288 -14.36 -14.02 -10.69
N ASN A 289 -15.63 -14.32 -10.41
CA ASN A 289 -16.07 -15.48 -9.62
C ASN A 289 -16.17 -16.78 -10.44
N ARG A 290 -15.34 -16.93 -11.49
CA ARG A 290 -15.30 -18.18 -12.28
C ARG A 290 -14.71 -19.34 -11.48
N MET A 291 -13.72 -19.06 -10.65
CA MET A 291 -13.11 -20.04 -9.75
C MET A 291 -12.86 -19.38 -8.38
N PRO A 292 -13.87 -19.39 -7.50
CA PRO A 292 -13.72 -18.87 -6.15
C PRO A 292 -12.91 -19.83 -5.27
N ILE A 293 -11.98 -19.29 -4.50
CA ILE A 293 -11.19 -20.03 -3.52
C ILE A 293 -11.33 -19.31 -2.19
N HIS A 294 -11.78 -20.02 -1.17
CA HIS A 294 -11.89 -19.47 0.17
C HIS A 294 -10.64 -19.77 1.00
N VAL A 295 -9.91 -18.71 1.36
CA VAL A 295 -8.74 -18.80 2.23
C VAL A 295 -9.22 -18.67 3.68
N PRO A 296 -9.08 -19.74 4.50
CA PRO A 296 -9.61 -19.74 5.86
C PRO A 296 -8.89 -18.72 6.76
N SER A 297 -9.65 -18.15 7.69
CA SER A 297 -9.08 -17.30 8.75
C SER A 297 -8.22 -18.14 9.71
N LEU A 298 -7.33 -17.50 10.46
CA LEU A 298 -6.45 -18.22 11.38
C LEU A 298 -7.23 -18.90 12.52
N ARG A 299 -8.31 -18.26 13.00
CA ARG A 299 -9.19 -18.86 14.03
C ARG A 299 -9.95 -20.10 13.53
N ASP A 300 -10.15 -20.25 12.21
CA ASP A 300 -10.75 -21.42 11.60
C ASP A 300 -9.79 -22.60 11.43
N ARG A 301 -8.49 -22.39 11.71
CA ARG A 301 -7.41 -23.36 11.61
C ARG A 301 -6.42 -23.23 12.76
N LYS A 302 -6.93 -23.09 13.99
CA LYS A 302 -6.11 -22.92 15.21
C LYS A 302 -5.06 -24.03 15.38
N GLU A 303 -5.36 -25.23 14.93
CA GLU A 303 -4.43 -26.37 14.93
C GLU A 303 -3.16 -26.15 14.09
N ASP A 304 -3.18 -25.21 13.14
CA ASP A 304 -2.02 -24.85 12.32
C ASP A 304 -1.11 -23.81 13.01
N ILE A 305 -1.59 -23.10 14.05
CA ILE A 305 -0.84 -22.02 14.71
C ILE A 305 0.54 -22.48 15.20
N PRO A 306 0.71 -23.61 15.87
CA PRO A 306 2.03 -24.07 16.32
C PRO A 306 3.02 -24.25 15.15
N LEU A 307 2.57 -24.86 14.06
CA LEU A 307 3.40 -25.07 12.87
C LEU A 307 3.81 -23.76 12.21
N ILE A 308 2.88 -22.81 12.16
CA ILE A 308 3.12 -21.48 11.59
C ILE A 308 4.13 -20.72 12.46
N VAL A 309 3.97 -20.78 13.79
CA VAL A 309 4.91 -20.11 14.71
C VAL A 309 6.31 -20.72 14.63
N ASP A 310 6.45 -22.04 14.53
CA ASP A 310 7.75 -22.70 14.39
C ASP A 310 8.47 -22.24 13.11
N ASP A 311 7.77 -22.12 12.00
CA ASP A 311 8.33 -21.59 10.75
C ASP A 311 8.71 -20.11 10.88
N LEU A 312 7.84 -19.30 11.50
CA LEU A 312 8.10 -17.88 11.74
C LEU A 312 9.33 -17.69 12.63
N LEU A 313 9.46 -18.45 13.71
CA LEU A 313 10.65 -18.43 14.58
C LEU A 313 11.90 -18.77 13.79
N GLY A 314 11.85 -19.80 12.92
CA GLY A 314 12.97 -20.18 12.08
C GLY A 314 13.42 -19.08 11.11
N LYS A 315 12.49 -18.32 10.53
CA LYS A 315 12.75 -17.18 9.64
C LYS A 315 13.28 -15.98 10.42
N LEU A 316 12.57 -15.58 11.47
CA LEU A 316 12.90 -14.43 12.29
C LEU A 316 14.22 -14.57 13.04
N ASN A 317 14.58 -15.80 13.47
CA ASN A 317 15.89 -16.08 14.06
C ASN A 317 17.05 -15.70 13.12
N LYS A 318 16.89 -16.01 11.82
CA LYS A 318 17.91 -15.67 10.81
C LYS A 318 17.96 -14.16 10.53
N GLU A 319 16.79 -13.52 10.49
CA GLU A 319 16.68 -12.08 10.18
C GLU A 319 17.15 -11.19 11.34
N ILE A 320 16.76 -11.55 12.58
CA ILE A 320 17.04 -10.74 13.78
C ILE A 320 18.37 -11.15 14.44
N GLY A 321 18.95 -12.29 14.04
CA GLY A 321 20.19 -12.82 14.65
C GLY A 321 19.96 -13.39 16.06
N ARG A 322 18.79 -14.02 16.28
CA ARG A 322 18.41 -14.64 17.55
C ARG A 322 18.44 -16.18 17.44
N SER A 323 18.27 -16.85 18.58
CA SER A 323 18.23 -18.32 18.66
C SER A 323 17.10 -18.77 19.59
N ILE A 324 15.87 -18.36 19.27
CA ILE A 324 14.68 -18.80 19.99
C ILE A 324 14.32 -20.22 19.54
N GLU A 325 14.22 -21.15 20.49
CA GLU A 325 14.04 -22.57 20.22
C GLU A 325 12.56 -22.98 20.13
N GLY A 326 11.63 -22.14 20.65
CA GLY A 326 10.19 -22.42 20.62
C GLY A 326 9.39 -21.63 21.63
N LEU A 327 8.19 -22.12 21.92
CA LEU A 327 7.23 -21.56 22.86
C LEU A 327 7.16 -22.38 24.16
N THR A 328 6.86 -21.73 25.30
CA THR A 328 6.37 -22.47 26.47
C THR A 328 4.94 -22.96 26.23
N LYS A 329 4.50 -23.99 26.96
CA LYS A 329 3.12 -24.50 26.86
C LYS A 329 2.07 -23.42 27.13
N VAL A 330 2.34 -22.57 28.11
CA VAL A 330 1.43 -21.48 28.49
C VAL A 330 1.31 -20.44 27.37
N ALA A 331 2.44 -20.06 26.77
CA ALA A 331 2.44 -19.15 25.62
C ALA A 331 1.70 -19.77 24.42
N GLN A 332 1.89 -21.05 24.17
CA GLN A 332 1.19 -21.76 23.10
C GLN A 332 -0.33 -21.79 23.33
N GLU A 333 -0.79 -22.06 24.54
CA GLU A 333 -2.20 -22.03 24.90
C GLU A 333 -2.82 -20.64 24.70
N SER A 334 -2.12 -19.57 25.12
CA SER A 334 -2.56 -18.20 24.90
C SER A 334 -2.72 -17.86 23.41
N LEU A 335 -1.76 -18.28 22.56
CA LEU A 335 -1.85 -18.07 21.13
C LEU A 335 -2.99 -18.87 20.47
N LEU A 336 -3.33 -20.06 20.98
CA LEU A 336 -4.43 -20.89 20.49
C LEU A 336 -5.81 -20.33 20.88
N GLN A 337 -5.90 -19.66 22.04
CA GLN A 337 -7.14 -19.08 22.51
C GLN A 337 -7.51 -17.78 21.80
N TYR A 338 -6.53 -17.00 21.38
CA TYR A 338 -6.75 -15.70 20.74
C TYR A 338 -7.41 -15.84 19.35
N GLU A 339 -8.28 -14.90 18.98
CA GLU A 339 -9.10 -14.97 17.76
C GLU A 339 -8.39 -14.46 16.50
N TRP A 340 -7.25 -13.80 16.64
CA TRP A 340 -6.42 -13.31 15.53
C TRP A 340 -7.19 -12.49 14.46
N PRO A 341 -7.78 -11.34 14.81
CA PRO A 341 -8.54 -10.53 13.85
C PRO A 341 -7.69 -10.08 12.65
N GLY A 342 -6.39 -9.90 12.81
CA GLY A 342 -5.45 -9.58 11.73
C GLY A 342 -4.76 -10.82 11.11
N ASN A 343 -5.19 -12.03 11.50
CA ASN A 343 -4.75 -13.32 10.96
C ASN A 343 -3.20 -13.51 10.99
N LEU A 344 -2.61 -14.03 9.92
CA LEU A 344 -1.16 -14.29 9.83
C LEU A 344 -0.32 -13.03 9.98
N ARG A 345 -0.80 -11.90 9.45
CA ARG A 345 -0.07 -10.63 9.55
C ARG A 345 0.04 -10.15 10.99
N GLU A 346 -1.02 -10.32 11.77
CA GLU A 346 -1.00 -9.99 13.20
C GLU A 346 -0.11 -10.96 13.97
N LEU A 347 -0.23 -12.27 13.71
CA LEU A 347 0.61 -13.28 14.34
C LEU A 347 2.10 -13.01 14.11
N GLU A 348 2.49 -12.77 12.87
CA GLU A 348 3.87 -12.44 12.49
C GLU A 348 4.38 -11.18 13.23
N ASN A 349 3.57 -10.12 13.27
CA ASN A 349 3.91 -8.89 13.99
C ASN A 349 4.05 -9.13 15.50
N VAL A 350 3.16 -9.92 16.10
CA VAL A 350 3.21 -10.27 17.53
C VAL A 350 4.48 -11.05 17.84
N ILE A 351 4.78 -12.10 17.09
CA ILE A 351 5.96 -12.94 17.32
C ILE A 351 7.26 -12.13 17.08
N SER A 352 7.34 -11.39 15.97
CA SER A 352 8.51 -10.54 15.65
C SER A 352 8.76 -9.51 16.75
N ARG A 353 7.72 -8.78 17.16
CA ARG A 353 7.82 -7.80 18.25
C ARG A 353 8.24 -8.45 19.56
N THR A 354 7.67 -9.58 19.91
CA THR A 354 8.01 -10.33 21.12
C THR A 354 9.49 -10.71 21.11
N MET A 355 10.00 -11.26 20.02
CA MET A 355 11.40 -11.64 19.88
C MET A 355 12.36 -10.47 20.02
N ILE A 356 11.99 -9.28 19.55
CA ILE A 356 12.83 -8.06 19.69
C ILE A 356 12.97 -7.66 21.16
N PHE A 357 11.92 -7.78 21.96
CA PHE A 357 11.92 -7.35 23.37
C PHE A 357 12.42 -8.42 24.35
N MET A 358 12.57 -9.67 23.95
CA MET A 358 13.14 -10.72 24.78
C MET A 358 14.62 -10.42 25.13
N GLN A 359 15.09 -10.89 26.27
CA GLN A 359 16.51 -10.80 26.66
C GLN A 359 17.37 -11.70 25.80
N SER A 360 18.66 -11.36 25.63
CA SER A 360 19.56 -12.10 24.73
C SER A 360 19.89 -13.53 25.18
N ASN A 361 19.66 -13.85 26.46
CA ASN A 361 19.87 -15.17 27.06
C ASN A 361 18.63 -16.07 27.05
N GLU A 362 17.47 -15.52 26.69
CA GLU A 362 16.21 -16.27 26.65
C GLU A 362 16.09 -17.04 25.33
N ARG A 363 15.72 -18.32 25.45
CA ARG A 363 15.56 -19.23 24.30
C ARG A 363 14.13 -19.68 24.04
N LEU A 364 13.25 -19.52 25.03
CA LEU A 364 11.84 -19.87 24.89
C LEU A 364 10.99 -18.62 25.04
N LEU A 365 10.04 -18.46 24.11
CA LEU A 365 9.04 -17.43 24.18
C LEU A 365 7.97 -17.85 25.20
N ASP A 366 7.83 -17.06 26.26
CA ASP A 366 6.89 -17.32 27.33
C ASP A 366 5.73 -16.31 27.31
N GLU A 367 4.66 -16.63 28.05
CA GLU A 367 3.44 -15.80 28.13
C GLU A 367 3.74 -14.33 28.49
N HIS A 368 4.63 -14.08 29.44
CA HIS A 368 4.96 -12.71 29.87
C HIS A 368 5.63 -11.85 28.78
N HIS A 369 6.15 -12.46 27.71
CA HIS A 369 6.67 -11.75 26.56
C HIS A 369 5.56 -11.31 25.58
N LEU A 370 4.39 -11.99 25.63
CA LEU A 370 3.28 -11.70 24.72
C LEU A 370 2.59 -10.38 25.05
N PRO A 371 2.05 -9.66 24.07
CA PRO A 371 1.26 -8.46 24.31
C PRO A 371 0.01 -8.78 25.14
N LYS A 372 -0.38 -7.87 26.02
CA LYS A 372 -1.55 -8.03 26.89
C LYS A 372 -2.84 -8.40 26.14
N GLN A 373 -2.99 -7.94 24.91
CA GLN A 373 -4.14 -8.23 24.05
C GLN A 373 -4.29 -9.73 23.74
N VAL A 374 -3.17 -10.46 23.65
CA VAL A 374 -3.15 -11.91 23.43
C VAL A 374 -3.39 -12.67 24.74
N LEU A 375 -3.07 -12.04 25.87
CA LEU A 375 -3.21 -12.64 27.21
C LEU A 375 -4.62 -12.51 27.80
N VAL A 376 -5.48 -11.65 27.26
CA VAL A 376 -6.83 -11.38 27.76
C VAL A 376 -7.81 -12.45 27.26
N HIS A 377 -7.54 -13.71 27.62
CA HIS A 377 -8.54 -14.78 27.56
C HIS A 377 -8.62 -15.56 28.88
N THR A 378 -8.33 -14.91 29.99
CA THR A 378 -8.77 -15.42 31.28
C THR A 378 -9.85 -14.48 31.77
N THR A 379 -11.11 -14.90 31.56
CA THR A 379 -12.31 -14.48 32.30
C THR A 379 -12.69 -13.00 32.21
N ASP A 380 -13.18 -12.55 31.08
CA ASP A 380 -14.30 -11.62 31.02
C ASP A 380 -15.24 -12.05 29.87
N GLU A 381 -15.70 -13.30 29.91
CA GLU A 381 -17.02 -13.61 29.37
C GLU A 381 -18.01 -12.82 30.24
N PHE A 382 -18.36 -11.62 29.80
CA PHE A 382 -19.68 -11.14 30.07
C PHE A 382 -20.60 -12.11 29.34
N ASP A 383 -21.14 -13.07 30.07
CA ASP A 383 -22.28 -13.88 29.63
C ASP A 383 -23.35 -12.91 29.12
N ASP A 384 -23.52 -12.85 27.83
CA ASP A 384 -24.46 -11.96 27.13
C ASP A 384 -25.93 -12.39 27.41
N GLU A 385 -26.14 -13.42 28.26
CA GLU A 385 -27.47 -13.95 28.62
C GLU A 385 -28.00 -13.51 30.00
N SER A 386 -27.21 -12.76 30.78
CA SER A 386 -27.73 -12.20 32.06
C SER A 386 -27.35 -10.74 32.25
N ILE A 387 -28.03 -9.84 31.57
CA ILE A 387 -27.99 -8.42 31.90
C ILE A 387 -28.70 -8.25 33.23
N GLY A 388 -27.99 -8.48 34.36
CA GLY A 388 -28.40 -8.11 35.69
C GLY A 388 -28.53 -6.59 35.84
N THR A 389 -29.20 -6.14 36.89
CA THR A 389 -29.30 -4.70 37.19
C THR A 389 -27.91 -4.07 37.37
N LEU A 390 -27.77 -2.78 37.11
CA LEU A 390 -26.50 -2.05 37.31
C LEU A 390 -25.94 -2.28 38.75
N ALA A 391 -26.81 -2.42 39.75
CA ALA A 391 -26.42 -2.70 41.12
C ALA A 391 -25.77 -4.09 41.27
N GLU A 392 -26.30 -5.11 40.61
CA GLU A 392 -25.74 -6.46 40.63
C GLU A 392 -24.38 -6.51 39.93
N GLN A 393 -24.22 -5.84 38.78
CA GLN A 393 -22.94 -5.75 38.09
C GLN A 393 -21.89 -5.00 38.92
N MET A 394 -22.27 -3.91 39.59
CA MET A 394 -21.36 -3.19 40.48
C MET A 394 -20.95 -4.05 41.68
N ASP A 395 -21.85 -4.81 42.24
CA ASP A 395 -21.58 -5.72 43.38
C ASP A 395 -20.64 -6.85 42.97
N GLU A 396 -20.80 -7.39 41.76
CA GLU A 396 -19.93 -8.45 41.24
C GLU A 396 -18.51 -7.94 40.93
N MET A 397 -18.41 -6.74 40.36
CA MET A 397 -17.11 -6.09 40.09
C MET A 397 -16.41 -5.75 41.43
N GLU A 398 -17.14 -5.23 42.40
CA GLU A 398 -16.59 -4.93 43.72
C GLU A 398 -16.08 -6.19 44.42
N LYS A 399 -16.81 -7.31 44.35
CA LYS A 399 -16.40 -8.62 44.85
C LYS A 399 -15.10 -9.11 44.21
N LYS A 400 -14.98 -9.00 42.87
CA LYS A 400 -13.75 -9.36 42.12
C LYS A 400 -12.55 -8.52 42.58
N VAL A 401 -12.71 -7.20 42.73
CA VAL A 401 -11.64 -6.30 43.17
C VAL A 401 -11.16 -6.65 44.59
N LEU A 402 -12.11 -6.95 45.51
CA LEU A 402 -11.78 -7.34 46.88
C LEU A 402 -11.02 -8.66 46.94
N LEU A 403 -11.45 -9.68 46.21
CA LEU A 403 -10.77 -10.98 46.10
C LEU A 403 -9.35 -10.85 45.56
N ASN A 404 -9.18 -10.09 44.50
CA ASN A 404 -7.86 -9.88 43.91
C ASN A 404 -6.93 -9.13 44.89
N ALA A 405 -7.42 -8.10 45.55
CA ALA A 405 -6.62 -7.36 46.53
C ALA A 405 -6.22 -8.22 47.73
N LEU A 406 -7.11 -9.08 48.22
CA LEU A 406 -6.81 -10.06 49.29
C LEU A 406 -5.75 -11.07 48.85
N ARG A 407 -5.85 -11.59 47.60
CA ARG A 407 -4.89 -12.52 47.04
C ARG A 407 -3.49 -11.89 46.95
N VAL A 408 -3.41 -10.67 46.43
CA VAL A 408 -2.13 -9.94 46.27
C VAL A 408 -1.51 -9.57 47.63
N CYS A 409 -2.32 -9.39 48.69
CA CYS A 409 -1.86 -9.11 50.05
C CYS A 409 -1.80 -10.36 50.94
N GLU A 410 -1.79 -11.56 50.34
CA GLU A 410 -1.67 -12.85 51.03
C GLU A 410 -2.65 -13.00 52.19
N GLY A 411 -3.87 -12.47 52.06
CA GLY A 411 -4.92 -12.50 53.08
C GLY A 411 -4.78 -11.44 54.18
N ASN A 412 -3.79 -10.57 54.15
CA ASN A 412 -3.58 -9.53 55.15
C ASN A 412 -4.58 -8.37 54.98
N LYS A 413 -5.65 -8.41 55.81
CA LYS A 413 -6.77 -7.46 55.74
C LYS A 413 -6.36 -6.01 55.98
N SER A 414 -5.36 -5.74 56.82
CA SER A 414 -4.85 -4.38 57.07
C SER A 414 -4.09 -3.80 55.87
N GLN A 415 -3.30 -4.61 55.21
CA GLN A 415 -2.60 -4.21 53.98
C GLN A 415 -3.56 -4.06 52.82
N THR A 416 -4.55 -4.94 52.69
CA THR A 416 -5.62 -4.87 51.68
C THR A 416 -6.41 -3.57 51.79
N ALA A 417 -6.82 -3.18 53.01
CA ALA A 417 -7.53 -1.93 53.24
C ALA A 417 -6.70 -0.70 52.83
N LYS A 418 -5.40 -0.68 53.19
CA LYS A 418 -4.49 0.38 52.77
C LYS A 418 -4.32 0.43 51.24
N LYS A 419 -4.17 -0.72 50.59
CA LYS A 419 -3.97 -0.80 49.13
C LYS A 419 -5.21 -0.37 48.36
N LEU A 420 -6.39 -0.66 48.86
CA LEU A 420 -7.68 -0.23 48.30
C LEU A 420 -8.09 1.19 48.72
N ASN A 421 -7.29 1.86 49.57
CA ASN A 421 -7.57 3.18 50.09
C ASN A 421 -8.93 3.29 50.78
N ILE A 422 -9.31 2.25 51.56
CA ILE A 422 -10.55 2.20 52.32
C ILE A 422 -10.23 1.95 53.79
N SER A 423 -11.17 2.30 54.67
CA SER A 423 -11.03 1.99 56.08
C SER A 423 -11.11 0.47 56.36
N LEU A 424 -10.40 -0.02 57.38
CA LEU A 424 -10.44 -1.42 57.75
C LEU A 424 -11.89 -1.87 58.08
N ARG A 425 -12.70 -0.99 58.70
CA ARG A 425 -14.11 -1.21 58.99
C ARG A 425 -14.93 -1.37 57.71
N THR A 426 -14.67 -0.55 56.71
CA THR A 426 -15.32 -0.64 55.38
C THR A 426 -14.94 -1.94 54.67
N LEU A 427 -13.68 -2.38 54.77
CA LEU A 427 -13.25 -3.65 54.20
C LEU A 427 -14.00 -4.83 54.86
N TYR A 428 -14.06 -4.88 56.21
CA TYR A 428 -14.78 -5.96 56.90
C TYR A 428 -16.24 -5.98 56.50
N TYR A 429 -16.91 -4.83 56.46
CA TYR A 429 -18.33 -4.74 56.04
C TYR A 429 -18.53 -5.30 54.62
N LYS A 430 -17.62 -4.98 53.68
CA LYS A 430 -17.72 -5.48 52.31
C LYS A 430 -17.40 -6.98 52.20
N LEU A 431 -16.42 -7.47 52.97
CA LEU A 431 -16.11 -8.90 53.01
C LEU A 431 -17.29 -9.72 53.59
N GLU A 432 -17.98 -9.20 54.59
CA GLU A 432 -19.17 -9.82 55.16
C GLU A 432 -20.35 -9.78 54.19
N LYS A 433 -20.57 -8.63 53.53
CA LYS A 433 -21.60 -8.47 52.46
C LYS A 433 -21.48 -9.52 51.37
N TYR A 434 -20.28 -9.87 50.97
CA TYR A 434 -20.03 -10.80 49.88
C TYR A 434 -19.66 -12.22 50.31
N ASN A 435 -19.80 -12.56 51.58
CA ASN A 435 -19.45 -13.86 52.17
C ASN A 435 -17.99 -14.28 51.88
N LEU A 436 -17.05 -13.37 51.99
CA LEU A 436 -15.63 -13.58 51.73
C LEU A 436 -14.78 -13.67 53.02
N VAL A 437 -15.38 -13.86 54.15
CA VAL A 437 -14.71 -13.97 55.47
C VAL A 437 -14.43 -15.43 55.79
#